data_6b0b0f7250e8838442cd100efe373b33
#
_entry.id   6b0b0f7250e8838442cd100efe373b33
#
_cell.length_a   1.000
_cell.length_b   1.000
_cell.length_c   1.000
_cell.angle_alpha   90.00
_cell.angle_beta   90.00
_cell.angle_gamma   90.00
#
_symmetry.space_group_name_H-M   'P 1'
#
loop_
_entity.id
_entity.type
_entity.pdbx_description
1 polymer ?
#
loop_
_entity_poly.entity_id
_entity_poly.type
_entity_poly.pdbx_seq_one_letter_code
_entity_poly.pdbx_strand_id
1 'polypeptide(L)'
;MKSKNRETRKANYQKRFLKEPNVKAREGKLVYVSLKHHECIKRIAQVVGKNEVSIYGVIDNIIAEHLKLHKAEIQELHEEQVSILFKNLTTQ
;
A
#
# COMPACT_ATOMS: atom_id res chain seq x y z
N MET A 1 27.35 2.72 13.86
CA MET A 1 26.11 1.97 14.10
C MET A 1 24.85 2.66 13.63
N LYS A 2 24.70 3.93 13.94
CA LYS A 2 23.53 4.68 13.48
C LYS A 2 23.44 4.76 11.95
N SER A 3 24.58 4.95 11.27
CA SER A 3 24.61 5.01 9.82
C SER A 3 24.27 3.66 9.18
N LYS A 4 24.67 2.56 9.83
CA LYS A 4 24.38 1.21 9.35
C LYS A 4 22.88 0.92 9.43
N ASN A 5 22.23 1.31 10.54
CA ASN A 5 20.79 1.16 10.69
C ASN A 5 20.04 2.05 9.69
N ARG A 6 20.54 3.24 9.45
CA ARG A 6 19.97 4.19 8.50
C ARG A 6 20.03 3.62 7.09
N GLU A 7 21.15 3.05 6.71
CA GLU A 7 21.31 2.45 5.38
C GLU A 7 20.39 1.25 5.20
N THR A 8 20.22 0.44 6.26
CA THR A 8 19.32 -0.70 6.22
C THR A 8 17.88 -0.25 6.04
N ARG A 9 17.46 0.80 6.73
CA ARG A 9 16.11 1.32 6.60
C ARG A 9 15.85 1.87 5.20
N LYS A 10 16.82 2.57 4.64
CA LYS A 10 16.73 3.08 3.27
C LYS A 10 16.59 1.94 2.27
N ALA A 11 17.42 0.93 2.41
CA ALA A 11 17.40 -0.23 1.53
C ALA A 11 16.07 -0.97 1.62
N ASN A 12 15.54 -1.12 2.82
CA ASN A 12 14.24 -1.77 3.03
C ASN A 12 13.12 -0.98 2.38
N TYR A 13 13.15 0.33 2.51
CA TYR A 13 12.15 1.19 1.88
C TYR A 13 12.19 1.04 0.36
N GLN A 14 13.37 1.13 -0.22
CA GLN A 14 13.56 0.98 -1.66
C GLN A 14 13.04 -0.36 -2.16
N LYS A 15 13.37 -1.41 -1.45
CA LYS A 15 12.98 -2.76 -1.83
C LYS A 15 11.47 -2.96 -1.79
N ARG A 16 10.82 -2.38 -0.79
CA ARG A 16 9.38 -2.56 -0.58
C ARG A 16 8.52 -1.65 -1.46
N PHE A 17 8.93 -0.40 -1.60
CA PHE A 17 8.06 0.62 -2.18
C PHE A 17 8.50 1.18 -3.53
N LEU A 18 9.76 1.03 -3.90
CA LEU A 18 10.29 1.64 -5.12
C LEU A 18 10.55 0.63 -6.24
N LYS A 19 9.92 -0.52 -6.16
CA LYS A 19 9.97 -1.52 -7.24
C LYS A 19 8.75 -1.34 -8.14
N GLU A 20 8.92 -1.59 -9.44
CA GLU A 20 7.80 -1.53 -10.37
C GLU A 20 7.02 -2.84 -10.28
N PRO A 21 5.69 -2.79 -10.02
CA PRO A 21 4.89 -4.01 -9.98
C PRO A 21 4.70 -4.63 -11.36
N ASN A 22 4.40 -5.91 -11.39
CA ASN A 22 4.20 -6.62 -12.64
C ASN A 22 2.91 -6.24 -13.36
N VAL A 23 1.92 -5.76 -12.60
CA VAL A 23 0.62 -5.37 -13.16
C VAL A 23 0.71 -3.97 -13.74
N LYS A 24 0.30 -3.81 -15.00
CA LYS A 24 0.31 -2.51 -15.65
C LYS A 24 -0.90 -1.69 -15.22
N ALA A 25 -0.74 -0.36 -15.19
CA ALA A 25 -1.81 0.55 -14.78
C ALA A 25 -3.09 0.36 -15.59
N ARG A 26 -2.96 0.09 -16.89
CA ARG A 26 -4.10 -0.11 -17.80
C ARG A 26 -4.93 -1.35 -17.44
N GLU A 27 -4.36 -2.26 -16.67
CA GLU A 27 -5.04 -3.47 -16.23
C GLU A 27 -5.71 -3.30 -14.87
N GLY A 28 -5.52 -2.15 -14.26
CA GLY A 28 -6.08 -1.84 -12.94
C GLY A 28 -7.39 -1.08 -13.04
N LYS A 29 -7.85 -0.63 -11.88
CA LYS A 29 -9.04 0.19 -11.75
C LYS A 29 -8.66 1.60 -11.35
N LEU A 30 -9.44 2.58 -11.78
CA LEU A 30 -9.21 3.97 -11.40
C LEU A 30 -9.64 4.22 -9.97
N VAL A 31 -8.80 4.91 -9.22
CA VAL A 31 -9.09 5.35 -7.86
C VAL A 31 -8.59 6.78 -7.72
N TYR A 32 -9.41 7.62 -7.10
CA TYR A 32 -9.03 9.00 -6.88
C TYR A 32 -8.16 9.10 -5.63
N VAL A 33 -7.06 9.81 -5.76
CA VAL A 33 -6.13 10.09 -4.66
C VAL A 33 -6.15 11.60 -4.44
N SER A 34 -6.15 12.03 -3.18
CA SER A 34 -6.15 13.47 -2.88
C SER A 34 -4.94 14.14 -3.52
N LEU A 35 -5.13 15.39 -3.90
CA LEU A 35 -4.07 16.16 -4.56
C LEU A 35 -2.79 16.18 -3.74
N LYS A 36 -2.94 16.39 -2.44
CA LYS A 36 -1.83 16.43 -1.51
C LYS A 36 -1.02 15.15 -1.52
N HIS A 37 -1.68 14.01 -1.41
CA HIS A 37 -1.01 12.72 -1.39
C HIS A 37 -0.43 12.38 -2.76
N HIS A 38 -1.14 12.72 -3.81
CA HIS A 38 -0.65 12.50 -5.17
C HIS A 38 0.68 13.22 -5.40
N GLU A 39 0.78 14.48 -4.97
CA GLU A 39 2.02 15.24 -5.11
C GLU A 39 3.18 14.60 -4.34
N CYS A 40 2.91 14.11 -3.13
CA CYS A 40 3.94 13.42 -2.35
C CYS A 40 4.42 12.15 -3.04
N ILE A 41 3.49 11.34 -3.50
CA ILE A 41 3.82 10.08 -4.19
C ILE A 41 4.58 10.36 -5.49
N LYS A 42 4.15 11.39 -6.20
CA LYS A 42 4.83 11.80 -7.44
C LYS A 42 6.30 12.13 -7.17
N ARG A 43 6.57 12.90 -6.11
CA ARG A 43 7.93 13.23 -5.73
C ARG A 43 8.74 12.00 -5.32
N ILE A 44 8.11 11.09 -4.60
CA ILE A 44 8.78 9.85 -4.22
C ILE A 44 9.18 9.06 -5.47
N ALA A 45 8.26 8.91 -6.40
CA ALA A 45 8.54 8.14 -7.61
C ALA A 45 9.61 8.80 -8.47
N GLN A 46 9.50 10.11 -8.68
CA GLN A 46 10.38 10.83 -9.60
C GLN A 46 11.75 11.14 -9.01
N VAL A 47 11.78 11.56 -7.76
CA VAL A 47 13.04 12.01 -7.13
C VAL A 47 13.71 10.86 -6.40
N VAL A 48 13.02 10.25 -5.45
CA VAL A 48 13.61 9.16 -4.64
C VAL A 48 13.77 7.90 -5.49
N GLY A 49 12.78 7.58 -6.29
CA GLY A 49 12.80 6.42 -7.18
C GLY A 49 13.49 6.67 -8.51
N LYS A 50 13.98 7.89 -8.73
CA LYS A 50 14.74 8.28 -9.95
C LYS A 50 14.01 7.94 -11.24
N ASN A 51 12.68 8.04 -11.22
CA ASN A 51 11.81 7.71 -12.36
C ASN A 51 11.89 6.25 -12.80
N GLU A 52 12.46 5.38 -11.98
CA GLU A 52 12.52 3.94 -12.27
C GLU A 52 11.27 3.21 -11.83
N VAL A 53 10.42 3.87 -11.05
CA VAL A 53 9.13 3.35 -10.62
C VAL A 53 8.06 4.38 -10.95
N SER A 54 6.90 3.92 -11.39
CA SER A 54 5.79 4.81 -11.73
C SER A 54 5.07 5.28 -10.46
N ILE A 55 4.28 6.34 -10.59
CA ILE A 55 3.40 6.80 -9.51
C ILE A 55 2.45 5.67 -9.12
N TYR A 56 1.86 5.02 -10.12
CA TYR A 56 1.02 3.85 -9.91
C TYR A 56 1.77 2.76 -9.14
N GLY A 57 3.01 2.49 -9.52
CA GLY A 57 3.82 1.46 -8.88
C GLY A 57 4.04 1.71 -7.39
N VAL A 58 4.36 2.95 -7.03
CA VAL A 58 4.55 3.32 -5.63
C VAL A 58 3.25 3.14 -4.84
N ILE A 59 2.14 3.60 -5.40
CA ILE A 59 0.83 3.48 -4.75
C ILE A 59 0.46 2.01 -4.55
N ASP A 60 0.64 1.20 -5.58
CA ASP A 60 0.31 -0.22 -5.51
C ASP A 60 1.15 -0.93 -4.44
N ASN A 61 2.43 -0.59 -4.37
CA ASN A 61 3.31 -1.16 -3.35
C ASN A 61 2.90 -0.77 -1.94
N ILE A 62 2.46 0.48 -1.74
CA ILE A 62 1.97 0.94 -0.44
C ILE A 62 0.72 0.16 -0.03
N ILE A 63 -0.20 -0.03 -0.96
CA ILE A 63 -1.42 -0.79 -0.70
C ILE A 63 -1.07 -2.23 -0.33
N ALA A 64 -0.18 -2.86 -1.09
CA ALA A 64 0.24 -4.23 -0.83
C ALA A 64 0.86 -4.38 0.56
N GLU A 65 1.72 -3.44 0.94
CA GLU A 65 2.36 -3.47 2.26
C GLU A 65 1.36 -3.24 3.38
N HIS A 66 0.42 -2.34 3.18
CA HIS A 66 -0.63 -2.08 4.16
C HIS A 66 -1.45 -3.36 4.42
N LEU A 67 -1.89 -4.00 3.36
CA LEU A 67 -2.70 -5.21 3.46
C LEU A 67 -1.92 -6.36 4.11
N LYS A 68 -0.64 -6.47 3.79
CA LYS A 68 0.22 -7.49 4.36
C LYS A 68 0.43 -7.28 5.86
N LEU A 69 0.71 -6.04 6.24
CA LEU A 69 1.02 -5.68 7.62
C LEU A 69 -0.20 -5.81 8.53
N HIS A 70 -1.37 -5.45 8.03
CA HIS A 70 -2.60 -5.41 8.82
C HIS A 70 -3.60 -6.50 8.49
N LYS A 71 -3.13 -7.55 7.84
CA LYS A 71 -3.99 -8.66 7.41
C LYS A 71 -4.83 -9.23 8.54
N ALA A 72 -4.22 -9.49 9.68
CA ALA A 72 -4.91 -10.10 10.83
C ALA A 72 -6.01 -9.19 11.36
N GLU A 73 -5.69 -7.93 11.57
CA GLU A 73 -6.65 -6.95 12.12
C GLU A 73 -7.82 -6.74 11.17
N ILE A 74 -7.51 -6.61 9.88
CA ILE A 74 -8.56 -6.40 8.87
C ILE A 74 -9.48 -7.61 8.82
N GLN A 75 -8.90 -8.80 8.85
CA GLN A 75 -9.68 -10.04 8.79
C GLN A 75 -10.58 -10.20 10.01
N GLU A 76 -10.07 -9.90 11.20
CA GLU A 76 -10.86 -9.95 12.43
C GLU A 76 -12.03 -8.97 12.38
N LEU A 77 -11.77 -7.74 11.97
CA LEU A 77 -12.80 -6.72 11.85
C LEU A 77 -13.85 -7.11 10.81
N HIS A 78 -13.42 -7.67 9.72
CA HIS A 78 -14.32 -8.14 8.68
C HIS A 78 -15.23 -9.24 9.20
N GLU A 79 -14.66 -10.23 9.90
CA GLU A 79 -15.41 -11.34 10.45
C GLU A 79 -16.43 -10.88 11.51
N GLU A 80 -16.07 -9.89 12.31
CA GLU A 80 -16.99 -9.34 13.29
C GLU A 80 -18.22 -8.74 12.63
N GLN A 81 -18.06 -8.01 11.54
CA GLN A 81 -19.17 -7.41 10.82
C GLN A 81 -20.05 -8.46 10.14
N VAL A 82 -19.43 -9.44 9.53
CA VAL A 82 -20.16 -10.53 8.88
C VAL A 82 -20.93 -11.34 9.92
N SER A 83 -20.32 -11.64 11.05
CA SER A 83 -20.94 -12.37 12.14
C SER A 83 -22.18 -11.64 12.66
N ILE A 84 -22.07 -10.32 12.86
CA ILE A 84 -23.19 -9.48 13.32
C ILE A 84 -24.33 -9.53 12.30
N LEU A 85 -24.02 -9.43 11.03
CA LEU A 85 -25.00 -9.46 9.97
C LEU A 85 -25.82 -10.75 9.98
N PHE A 86 -25.14 -11.87 10.04
CA PHE A 86 -25.80 -13.19 10.08
C PHE A 86 -26.59 -13.37 11.36
N LYS A 87 -26.06 -12.91 12.48
CA LYS A 87 -26.74 -12.99 13.76
C LYS A 87 -28.06 -12.22 13.72
N ASN A 88 -28.07 -11.05 13.10
CA ASN A 88 -29.28 -10.25 12.96
C ASN A 88 -30.31 -10.98 12.08
N LEU A 89 -29.85 -11.62 11.02
CA LEU A 89 -30.72 -12.36 10.13
C LEU A 89 -31.36 -13.57 10.81
N THR A 90 -30.60 -14.25 11.69
CA THR A 90 -31.09 -15.46 12.37
C THR A 90 -32.02 -15.17 13.55
N THR A 91 -31.99 -13.96 14.08
CA THR A 91 -32.86 -13.59 15.22
C THR A 91 -34.24 -13.13 14.77
N GLN A 92 -34.44 -12.96 13.49
CA GLN A 92 -35.73 -12.60 12.95
C GLN A 92 -36.50 -13.84 12.48
#